data_2b54bc1565fc69076b34ee1380e9d34c
#
_entry.id   2b54bc1565fc69076b34ee1380e9d34c
#
_cell.length_a   1.000
_cell.length_b   1.000
_cell.length_c   1.000
_cell.angle_alpha   90.00
_cell.angle_beta   90.00
_cell.angle_gamma   90.00
#
_symmetry.space_group_name_H-M   'P 1'
#
loop_
_entity.id
_entity.type
_entity.pdbx_description
1 polymer ?
#
loop_
_entity_poly.entity_id
_entity_poly.type
_entity_poly.pdbx_seq_one_letter_code
_entity_poly.pdbx_strand_id
1 'polypeptide(L)'
;MPRTIRRASARNGAAFSDNPEGGFIMSHSINARRRRLIGTTLAGISLMDLGLGGLAHAQSAPNAPNAARAAGAASGASFDTIHQIDAGVLNVGYADVGPKDGPAVILLHGWPYDIHSFAEVAPLLAAAGYRVIVPYLRGYGTTRFLSADTPRNGQQAVTAADIVALMDALKIDRAVLGGFDWGARTADIIAAAWPQRCNALVSVSGYLIGSQEANRKPLAPKAELAWWYQFYFATERGAAGYAQNRDDFNRLIWQLASPKWSFDDETFARSAASFRNPDHVAIVVHNYRWRLGLAQGEPRYDALEKRLAAAPAISVPTITLEGDANGAPHPEPAAYARKFTGKYLHRDIAGGIGHNLPQEAPNAFADAILQVARL
;
A
#
# COMPACT_ATOMS: atom_id res chain seq x y z
N MET A 1 -33.38 -48.36 -43.29
CA MET A 1 -32.47 -49.52 -43.31
C MET A 1 -31.31 -49.21 -42.39
N PRO A 2 -31.05 -50.01 -41.34
CA PRO A 2 -30.02 -49.78 -40.38
C PRO A 2 -28.74 -50.53 -40.72
N ARG A 3 -27.58 -49.96 -40.37
CA ARG A 3 -26.31 -50.76 -40.32
C ARG A 3 -25.73 -50.66 -38.90
N THR A 4 -25.86 -51.79 -38.30
CA THR A 4 -25.22 -52.24 -37.05
C THR A 4 -23.72 -52.44 -37.28
N ILE A 5 -22.85 -51.93 -36.40
CA ILE A 5 -21.48 -52.46 -36.22
C ILE A 5 -21.17 -52.56 -34.68
N ARG A 6 -20.63 -53.69 -34.38
CA ARG A 6 -20.43 -54.44 -33.13
C ARG A 6 -19.50 -53.79 -32.12
N ARG A 7 -19.82 -54.15 -30.84
CA ARG A 7 -18.97 -54.08 -29.65
C ARG A 7 -17.69 -54.93 -29.81
N ALA A 8 -16.59 -54.43 -29.29
CA ALA A 8 -15.51 -55.29 -28.76
C ALA A 8 -15.19 -54.86 -27.35
N SER A 9 -15.36 -55.78 -26.42
CA SER A 9 -15.00 -55.68 -25.02
C SER A 9 -13.55 -56.13 -24.84
N ALA A 10 -12.77 -55.39 -24.05
CA ALA A 10 -11.58 -55.95 -23.42
C ALA A 10 -11.55 -55.49 -21.95
N ARG A 11 -11.76 -56.47 -21.08
CA ARG A 11 -11.49 -56.41 -19.66
C ARG A 11 -9.99 -56.48 -19.42
N ASN A 12 -9.44 -55.63 -18.61
CA ASN A 12 -8.30 -55.97 -17.76
C ASN A 12 -8.48 -55.26 -16.41
N GLY A 13 -8.73 -56.07 -15.38
CA GLY A 13 -8.76 -55.66 -14.01
C GLY A 13 -7.34 -55.58 -13.47
N ALA A 14 -7.09 -54.54 -12.72
CA ALA A 14 -6.01 -54.49 -11.75
C ALA A 14 -6.61 -54.05 -10.41
N ALA A 15 -6.56 -54.96 -9.46
CA ALA A 15 -6.97 -54.74 -8.09
C ALA A 15 -5.99 -53.77 -7.41
N PHE A 16 -6.51 -52.71 -6.81
CA PHE A 16 -5.78 -51.93 -5.83
C PHE A 16 -6.10 -52.48 -4.43
N SER A 17 -5.07 -52.98 -3.77
CA SER A 17 -5.10 -53.30 -2.35
C SER A 17 -4.89 -52.02 -1.54
N ASP A 18 -5.81 -51.75 -0.63
CA ASP A 18 -5.66 -50.77 0.44
C ASP A 18 -4.50 -51.17 1.36
N ASN A 19 -3.61 -50.20 1.60
CA ASN A 19 -2.70 -50.25 2.74
C ASN A 19 -2.64 -48.86 3.37
N PRO A 20 -3.11 -48.65 4.60
CA PRO A 20 -2.97 -47.40 5.32
C PRO A 20 -1.63 -47.42 6.07
N GLU A 21 -1.04 -46.23 6.23
CA GLU A 21 0.16 -45.91 7.00
C GLU A 21 1.46 -45.71 6.17
N GLY A 22 1.82 -44.44 6.01
CA GLY A 22 3.09 -44.04 5.47
C GLY A 22 3.29 -42.51 5.60
N GLY A 23 3.49 -42.04 6.84
CA GLY A 23 3.88 -40.65 7.10
C GLY A 23 5.23 -40.37 6.48
N PHE A 24 5.31 -39.38 5.56
CA PHE A 24 6.55 -38.86 5.05
C PHE A 24 7.19 -37.90 6.07
N ILE A 25 8.14 -38.40 6.83
CA ILE A 25 9.08 -37.56 7.62
C ILE A 25 10.29 -37.28 6.73
N MET A 26 10.42 -36.07 6.23
CA MET A 26 11.69 -35.60 5.66
C MET A 26 12.66 -35.24 6.79
N SER A 27 13.55 -36.13 7.12
CA SER A 27 14.71 -35.82 7.95
C SER A 27 15.82 -35.25 7.07
N HIS A 28 16.09 -33.96 7.17
CA HIS A 28 17.31 -33.39 6.65
C HIS A 28 18.43 -33.53 7.69
N SER A 29 19.31 -34.50 7.50
CA SER A 29 20.56 -34.59 8.22
C SER A 29 21.53 -33.53 7.66
N ILE A 30 21.77 -32.47 8.44
CA ILE A 30 22.83 -31.51 8.18
C ILE A 30 24.15 -32.13 8.60
N ASN A 31 24.99 -32.44 7.62
CA ASN A 31 26.35 -32.88 7.81
C ASN A 31 27.22 -31.75 8.37
N ALA A 32 27.50 -31.83 9.66
CA ALA A 32 28.51 -31.02 10.34
C ALA A 32 29.92 -31.63 10.08
N ARG A 33 30.61 -31.15 9.06
CA ARG A 33 32.08 -31.30 8.97
C ARG A 33 32.66 -30.26 8.01
N ARG A 34 33.19 -29.19 8.57
CA ARG A 34 34.52 -28.61 8.26
C ARG A 34 34.76 -27.36 9.12
N ARG A 35 35.25 -27.61 10.31
CA ARG A 35 36.10 -26.66 11.05
C ARG A 35 37.57 -27.03 10.80
N ARG A 36 38.39 -25.98 10.78
CA ARG A 36 39.87 -25.87 10.80
C ARG A 36 40.41 -25.55 9.39
N LEU A 37 41.19 -24.50 9.21
CA LEU A 37 42.40 -24.11 9.92
C LEU A 37 42.85 -22.69 9.51
N ILE A 38 43.41 -21.95 10.47
CA ILE A 38 44.70 -21.20 10.47
C ILE A 38 44.58 -19.80 9.85
N GLY A 39 45.06 -18.77 10.42
CA GLY A 39 45.91 -18.48 11.57
C GLY A 39 46.48 -17.10 11.36
N THR A 40 46.57 -16.41 12.44
CA THR A 40 47.50 -15.34 12.80
C THR A 40 48.53 -14.85 11.78
N THR A 41 48.61 -13.53 11.60
CA THR A 41 49.89 -12.79 11.79
C THR A 41 49.62 -11.34 12.19
N LEU A 42 50.19 -11.01 13.32
CA LEU A 42 50.49 -9.69 13.86
C LEU A 42 51.72 -9.11 13.15
N ALA A 43 51.81 -7.80 13.07
CA ALA A 43 52.93 -6.88 13.20
C ALA A 43 52.52 -5.59 12.48
N GLY A 44 52.50 -4.43 13.01
CA GLY A 44 53.26 -3.81 14.07
C GLY A 44 54.09 -2.65 13.51
N ILE A 45 54.04 -1.49 14.23
CA ILE A 45 55.10 -0.43 14.24
C ILE A 45 54.95 0.58 13.05
N SER A 46 55.03 1.90 13.18
CA SER A 46 55.51 2.84 14.22
C SER A 46 55.17 4.27 13.85
N LEU A 47 55.10 5.09 14.87
CA LEU A 47 55.21 6.54 14.97
C LEU A 47 56.23 7.24 14.05
N MET A 48 55.93 8.49 13.70
CA MET A 48 56.72 9.73 13.88
C MET A 48 55.97 10.86 13.20
N ASP A 49 55.42 11.83 13.81
CA ASP A 49 55.77 13.04 14.60
C ASP A 49 56.53 14.12 13.82
N LEU A 50 56.14 15.41 14.15
CA LEU A 50 56.70 16.72 13.77
C LEU A 50 56.04 17.37 12.54
N GLY A 51 55.43 18.55 12.59
CA GLY A 51 55.45 19.63 13.56
C GLY A 51 54.77 20.88 13.05
N LEU A 52 54.33 21.65 13.99
CA LEU A 52 54.25 23.13 14.05
C LEU A 52 53.52 23.95 12.96
N GLY A 53 52.45 24.61 13.43
CA GLY A 53 52.35 26.08 13.26
C GLY A 53 51.11 26.58 12.51
N GLY A 54 50.20 27.20 13.20
CA GLY A 54 49.21 28.06 12.56
C GLY A 54 47.92 28.26 13.39
N LEU A 55 47.98 29.16 14.36
CA LEU A 55 46.81 29.71 15.06
C LEU A 55 45.94 30.51 14.07
N ALA A 56 44.75 30.07 13.77
CA ALA A 56 43.71 30.88 13.26
C ALA A 56 42.45 30.72 14.12
N HIS A 57 42.09 31.77 14.82
CA HIS A 57 40.83 31.90 15.54
C HIS A 57 39.66 31.81 14.55
N ALA A 58 38.83 30.76 14.66
CA ALA A 58 37.52 30.73 14.12
C ALA A 58 36.52 30.79 15.27
N GLN A 59 35.76 31.88 15.26
CA GLN A 59 34.67 32.10 16.19
C GLN A 59 33.61 30.98 16.08
N SER A 60 33.30 30.39 17.22
CA SER A 60 32.21 29.45 17.40
C SER A 60 30.89 30.16 17.22
N ALA A 61 30.13 29.77 16.17
CA ALA A 61 28.73 30.06 16.06
C ALA A 61 27.94 29.20 17.07
N PRO A 62 26.87 29.72 17.70
CA PRO A 62 26.14 29.00 18.73
C PRO A 62 25.44 27.75 18.17
N ASN A 63 25.63 26.64 18.83
CA ASN A 63 24.95 25.38 18.60
C ASN A 63 23.42 25.57 18.59
N ALA A 64 22.82 25.32 17.44
CA ALA A 64 21.40 25.00 17.40
C ALA A 64 21.16 23.66 18.15
N PRO A 65 20.16 23.58 19.02
CA PRO A 65 19.89 22.35 19.74
C PRO A 65 19.49 21.25 18.78
N ASN A 66 20.26 20.18 18.81
CA ASN A 66 20.01 18.92 18.12
C ASN A 66 18.70 18.34 18.66
N ALA A 67 17.59 18.60 17.96
CA ALA A 67 16.31 17.98 18.22
C ALA A 67 16.27 16.58 17.58
N ALA A 68 17.20 15.71 18.03
CA ALA A 68 16.95 14.28 17.99
C ALA A 68 15.87 13.96 19.03
N ARG A 69 14.63 14.31 18.71
CA ARG A 69 13.50 13.83 19.47
C ARG A 69 13.30 12.37 19.09
N ALA A 70 13.59 11.51 20.06
CA ALA A 70 13.33 10.09 20.04
C ALA A 70 12.01 9.82 19.30
N ALA A 71 12.01 8.76 18.46
CA ALA A 71 10.80 8.08 18.04
C ALA A 71 10.11 7.57 19.32
N GLY A 72 9.40 8.48 19.96
CA GLY A 72 8.50 8.18 21.06
C GLY A 72 7.36 7.39 20.45
N ALA A 73 7.01 6.30 21.11
CA ALA A 73 5.84 5.49 20.84
C ALA A 73 4.69 6.38 20.36
N ALA A 74 4.23 6.13 19.15
CA ALA A 74 3.05 6.79 18.58
C ALA A 74 1.88 6.43 19.52
N SER A 75 1.62 7.31 20.47
CA SER A 75 0.52 7.19 21.39
C SER A 75 -0.77 7.29 20.61
N GLY A 76 -1.61 6.29 20.67
CA GLY A 76 -3.05 6.27 20.67
C GLY A 76 -3.86 7.27 19.83
N ALA A 77 -3.28 7.98 18.86
CA ALA A 77 -4.03 8.90 18.02
C ALA A 77 -5.11 8.14 17.23
N SER A 78 -6.35 8.49 17.44
CA SER A 78 -7.50 7.92 16.76
C SER A 78 -8.47 9.03 16.40
N PHE A 79 -9.44 8.73 15.54
CA PHE A 79 -10.49 9.68 15.20
C PHE A 79 -11.64 9.57 16.20
N ASP A 80 -12.05 10.70 16.82
CA ASP A 80 -13.10 10.75 17.82
C ASP A 80 -14.48 10.36 17.28
N THR A 81 -14.73 10.69 16.01
CA THR A 81 -16.04 10.47 15.38
C THR A 81 -15.87 9.96 13.96
N ILE A 82 -16.58 8.88 13.66
CA ILE A 82 -16.76 8.36 12.30
C ILE A 82 -18.16 8.71 11.82
N HIS A 83 -18.22 9.50 10.77
CA HIS A 83 -19.44 9.85 10.07
C HIS A 83 -19.81 8.77 9.05
N GLN A 84 -21.08 8.76 8.64
CA GLN A 84 -21.60 7.87 7.58
C GLN A 84 -22.36 8.69 6.56
N ILE A 85 -22.16 8.38 5.26
CA ILE A 85 -22.87 9.03 4.17
C ILE A 85 -23.06 8.06 3.01
N ASP A 86 -24.25 8.10 2.40
CA ASP A 86 -24.51 7.36 1.17
C ASP A 86 -23.82 8.05 -0.02
N ALA A 87 -22.96 7.31 -0.70
CA ALA A 87 -22.15 7.77 -1.81
C ALA A 87 -22.05 6.68 -2.89
N GLY A 88 -22.70 6.90 -4.01
CA GLY A 88 -22.76 5.90 -5.09
C GLY A 88 -23.41 4.60 -4.63
N VAL A 89 -22.63 3.52 -4.58
CA VAL A 89 -23.09 2.18 -4.17
C VAL A 89 -22.75 1.84 -2.72
N LEU A 90 -22.17 2.79 -1.99
CA LEU A 90 -21.66 2.59 -0.64
C LEU A 90 -22.35 3.55 0.35
N ASN A 91 -22.53 3.08 1.57
CA ASN A 91 -22.62 3.92 2.75
C ASN A 91 -21.19 4.01 3.32
N VAL A 92 -20.54 5.16 3.14
CA VAL A 92 -19.11 5.35 3.42
C VAL A 92 -18.93 5.87 4.84
N GLY A 93 -18.10 5.15 5.63
CA GLY A 93 -17.59 5.63 6.91
C GLY A 93 -16.36 6.52 6.69
N TYR A 94 -16.33 7.69 7.34
CA TYR A 94 -15.20 8.62 7.20
C TYR A 94 -15.01 9.49 8.43
N ALA A 95 -13.75 9.90 8.66
CA ALA A 95 -13.44 10.97 9.58
C ALA A 95 -13.48 12.32 8.83
N ASP A 96 -13.92 13.38 9.53
CA ASP A 96 -14.02 14.75 9.00
C ASP A 96 -13.46 15.71 10.05
N VAL A 97 -12.23 16.16 9.85
CA VAL A 97 -11.43 16.91 10.82
C VAL A 97 -11.13 18.31 10.29
N GLY A 98 -11.18 19.31 11.17
CA GLY A 98 -10.92 20.71 10.83
C GLY A 98 -12.16 21.53 10.46
N PRO A 99 -11.98 22.77 9.98
CA PRO A 99 -13.07 23.68 9.66
C PRO A 99 -13.88 23.16 8.45
N LYS A 100 -15.20 23.14 8.60
CA LYS A 100 -16.12 22.59 7.57
C LYS A 100 -16.13 23.37 6.25
N ASP A 101 -15.77 24.63 6.29
CA ASP A 101 -15.65 25.56 5.17
C ASP A 101 -14.21 25.73 4.66
N GLY A 102 -13.24 25.02 5.27
CA GLY A 102 -11.85 25.02 4.83
C GLY A 102 -11.67 24.32 3.48
N PRO A 103 -10.58 24.62 2.75
CA PRO A 103 -10.25 23.90 1.54
C PRO A 103 -10.08 22.41 1.82
N ALA A 104 -10.65 21.57 0.96
CA ALA A 104 -10.73 20.14 1.20
C ALA A 104 -9.41 19.42 0.89
N VAL A 105 -9.03 18.50 1.81
CA VAL A 105 -8.01 17.47 1.61
C VAL A 105 -8.66 16.10 1.81
N ILE A 106 -8.41 15.16 0.92
CA ILE A 106 -8.88 13.77 1.06
C ILE A 106 -7.66 12.87 1.17
N LEU A 107 -7.58 12.08 2.26
CA LEU A 107 -6.47 11.19 2.58
C LEU A 107 -6.90 9.74 2.43
N LEU A 108 -6.19 8.97 1.60
CA LEU A 108 -6.58 7.66 1.13
C LEU A 108 -5.57 6.60 1.58
N HIS A 109 -6.04 5.65 2.39
CA HIS A 109 -5.21 4.55 2.90
C HIS A 109 -5.05 3.43 1.88
N GLY A 110 -4.12 2.52 2.18
CA GLY A 110 -3.83 1.33 1.40
C GLY A 110 -4.25 0.01 2.05
N TRP A 111 -3.85 -1.09 1.43
CA TRP A 111 -3.96 -2.43 1.98
C TRP A 111 -2.61 -2.91 2.53
N PRO A 112 -2.58 -3.56 3.68
CA PRO A 112 -3.64 -3.79 4.64
C PRO A 112 -3.59 -2.78 5.80
N TYR A 113 -3.93 -1.54 5.50
CA TYR A 113 -3.97 -0.42 6.45
C TYR A 113 -5.39 0.16 6.50
N ASP A 114 -5.57 1.25 7.27
CA ASP A 114 -6.86 1.93 7.35
C ASP A 114 -6.70 3.42 7.62
N ILE A 115 -7.78 4.09 7.99
CA ILE A 115 -7.78 5.54 8.27
C ILE A 115 -6.76 5.95 9.31
N HIS A 116 -6.40 5.08 10.27
CA HIS A 116 -5.46 5.40 11.35
C HIS A 116 -4.04 5.69 10.85
N SER A 117 -3.69 5.31 9.60
CA SER A 117 -2.47 5.77 8.95
C SER A 117 -2.36 7.30 8.88
N PHE A 118 -3.49 8.01 8.98
CA PHE A 118 -3.54 9.47 8.91
C PHE A 118 -3.97 10.13 10.22
N ALA A 119 -4.04 9.38 11.33
CA ALA A 119 -4.51 9.91 12.61
C ALA A 119 -3.66 11.08 13.13
N GLU A 120 -2.36 11.09 12.83
CA GLU A 120 -1.46 12.19 13.17
C GLU A 120 -1.38 13.27 12.07
N VAL A 121 -1.56 12.90 10.81
CA VAL A 121 -1.54 13.82 9.66
C VAL A 121 -2.76 14.75 9.67
N ALA A 122 -3.94 14.19 9.92
CA ALA A 122 -5.19 14.95 9.80
C ALA A 122 -5.25 16.18 10.74
N PRO A 123 -4.88 16.09 12.02
CA PRO A 123 -4.86 17.27 12.89
C PRO A 123 -3.83 18.31 12.49
N LEU A 124 -2.69 17.92 11.90
CA LEU A 124 -1.70 18.88 11.38
C LEU A 124 -2.27 19.73 10.23
N LEU A 125 -2.98 19.10 9.31
CA LEU A 125 -3.63 19.79 8.20
C LEU A 125 -4.84 20.61 8.67
N ALA A 126 -5.62 20.09 9.63
CA ALA A 126 -6.73 20.83 10.23
C ALA A 126 -6.26 22.11 10.94
N ALA A 127 -5.14 22.04 11.69
CA ALA A 127 -4.51 23.21 12.30
C ALA A 127 -4.02 24.24 11.28
N ALA A 128 -3.72 23.82 10.03
CA ALA A 128 -3.39 24.69 8.91
C ALA A 128 -4.62 25.24 8.18
N GLY A 129 -5.85 24.96 8.67
CA GLY A 129 -7.10 25.49 8.15
C GLY A 129 -7.77 24.66 7.06
N TYR A 130 -7.33 23.41 6.84
CA TYR A 130 -7.94 22.51 5.86
C TYR A 130 -9.08 21.69 6.49
N ARG A 131 -10.11 21.41 5.70
CA ARG A 131 -11.08 20.34 5.99
C ARG A 131 -10.51 19.02 5.51
N VAL A 132 -10.26 18.08 6.41
CA VAL A 132 -9.59 16.80 6.11
C VAL A 132 -10.60 15.67 6.20
N ILE A 133 -10.82 14.99 5.07
CA ILE A 133 -11.69 13.83 4.95
C ILE A 133 -10.82 12.58 4.84
N VAL A 134 -11.05 11.62 5.73
CA VAL A 134 -10.32 10.35 5.74
C VAL A 134 -11.32 9.19 5.68
N PRO A 135 -11.67 8.71 4.47
CA PRO A 135 -12.67 7.66 4.32
C PRO A 135 -12.06 6.27 4.52
N TYR A 136 -12.85 5.37 5.09
CA TYR A 136 -12.64 3.94 4.91
C TYR A 136 -12.97 3.56 3.46
N LEU A 137 -12.01 2.98 2.76
CA LEU A 137 -12.23 2.42 1.43
C LEU A 137 -13.24 1.27 1.49
N ARG A 138 -13.78 0.86 0.32
CA ARG A 138 -14.67 -0.31 0.23
C ARG A 138 -14.03 -1.55 0.88
N GLY A 139 -14.80 -2.27 1.68
CA GLY A 139 -14.33 -3.44 2.41
C GLY A 139 -13.54 -3.13 3.69
N TYR A 140 -13.58 -1.89 4.18
CA TYR A 140 -12.91 -1.48 5.41
C TYR A 140 -13.84 -0.80 6.41
N GLY A 141 -13.49 -0.94 7.70
CA GLY A 141 -14.12 -0.24 8.81
C GLY A 141 -15.64 -0.31 8.77
N THR A 142 -16.28 0.84 8.84
CA THR A 142 -17.74 0.98 8.84
C THR A 142 -18.36 1.18 7.46
N THR A 143 -17.55 1.28 6.39
CA THR A 143 -18.08 1.35 5.01
C THR A 143 -18.83 0.08 4.64
N ARG A 144 -20.03 0.22 4.07
CA ARG A 144 -20.90 -0.90 3.69
C ARG A 144 -21.48 -0.69 2.29
N PHE A 145 -21.76 -1.78 1.60
CA PHE A 145 -22.55 -1.72 0.37
C PHE A 145 -24.01 -1.45 0.68
N LEU A 146 -24.65 -0.56 -0.10
CA LEU A 146 -26.07 -0.24 0.03
C LEU A 146 -26.97 -1.38 -0.44
N SER A 147 -26.48 -2.25 -1.34
CA SER A 147 -27.20 -3.43 -1.80
C SER A 147 -26.33 -4.68 -1.69
N ALA A 148 -26.97 -5.79 -1.32
CA ALA A 148 -26.36 -7.11 -1.32
C ALA A 148 -25.97 -7.57 -2.75
N ASP A 149 -26.69 -7.10 -3.76
CA ASP A 149 -26.49 -7.44 -5.18
C ASP A 149 -25.29 -6.73 -5.81
N THR A 150 -24.75 -5.67 -5.17
CA THR A 150 -23.59 -4.98 -5.69
C THR A 150 -22.37 -5.90 -5.65
N PRO A 151 -21.64 -6.12 -6.77
CA PRO A 151 -20.46 -6.95 -6.79
C PRO A 151 -19.38 -6.46 -5.81
N ARG A 152 -18.74 -7.40 -5.07
CA ARG A 152 -17.60 -7.12 -4.19
C ARG A 152 -16.33 -6.98 -5.02
N ASN A 153 -16.34 -5.98 -5.88
CA ASN A 153 -15.32 -5.68 -6.85
C ASN A 153 -14.22 -4.79 -6.25
N GLY A 154 -12.96 -5.18 -6.39
CA GLY A 154 -11.77 -4.45 -5.93
C GLY A 154 -10.90 -3.92 -7.07
N GLN A 155 -11.41 -3.81 -8.33
CA GLN A 155 -10.63 -3.25 -9.42
C GLN A 155 -10.29 -1.76 -9.18
N GLN A 156 -9.21 -1.28 -9.78
CA GLN A 156 -8.68 0.06 -9.47
C GLN A 156 -9.62 1.21 -9.85
N ALA A 157 -10.35 1.10 -10.95
CA ALA A 157 -11.29 2.13 -11.39
C ALA A 157 -12.45 2.32 -10.41
N VAL A 158 -12.87 1.25 -9.76
CA VAL A 158 -14.00 1.28 -8.82
C VAL A 158 -13.68 2.05 -7.57
N THR A 159 -12.48 1.88 -6.99
CA THR A 159 -12.07 2.64 -5.80
C THR A 159 -12.00 4.14 -6.08
N ALA A 160 -11.54 4.52 -7.26
CA ALA A 160 -11.54 5.92 -7.68
C ALA A 160 -12.97 6.47 -7.88
N ALA A 161 -13.87 5.68 -8.48
CA ALA A 161 -15.27 6.06 -8.63
C ALA A 161 -16.00 6.24 -7.29
N ASP A 162 -15.68 5.41 -6.28
CA ASP A 162 -16.23 5.56 -4.92
C ASP A 162 -15.84 6.90 -4.30
N ILE A 163 -14.56 7.30 -4.45
CA ILE A 163 -14.10 8.57 -3.88
C ILE A 163 -14.71 9.76 -4.61
N VAL A 164 -14.87 9.68 -5.93
CA VAL A 164 -15.60 10.72 -6.68
C VAL A 164 -17.05 10.81 -6.20
N ALA A 165 -17.73 9.67 -6.00
CA ALA A 165 -19.08 9.66 -5.46
C ALA A 165 -19.16 10.21 -4.02
N LEU A 166 -18.15 9.92 -3.19
CA LEU A 166 -18.03 10.52 -1.86
C LEU A 166 -17.87 12.04 -1.93
N MET A 167 -17.02 12.54 -2.84
CA MET A 167 -16.88 13.98 -3.06
C MET A 167 -18.22 14.62 -3.45
N ASP A 168 -18.99 13.98 -4.34
CA ASP A 168 -20.31 14.47 -4.76
C ASP A 168 -21.28 14.52 -3.58
N ALA A 169 -21.33 13.45 -2.77
CA ALA A 169 -22.20 13.37 -1.60
C ALA A 169 -21.84 14.42 -0.53
N LEU A 170 -20.55 14.73 -0.36
CA LEU A 170 -20.04 15.75 0.57
C LEU A 170 -20.07 17.17 -0.01
N LYS A 171 -20.48 17.34 -1.28
CA LYS A 171 -20.48 18.61 -2.03
C LYS A 171 -19.08 19.22 -2.11
N ILE A 172 -18.07 18.37 -2.32
CA ILE A 172 -16.69 18.77 -2.52
C ILE A 172 -16.39 18.74 -4.02
N ASP A 173 -16.34 19.90 -4.65
CA ASP A 173 -16.07 20.00 -6.08
C ASP A 173 -14.63 19.58 -6.41
N ARG A 174 -13.68 20.01 -5.60
CA ARG A 174 -12.24 19.76 -5.79
C ARG A 174 -11.54 19.61 -4.44
N ALA A 175 -10.52 18.76 -4.39
CA ALA A 175 -9.72 18.56 -3.18
C ALA A 175 -8.23 18.42 -3.53
N VAL A 176 -7.35 18.64 -2.56
CA VAL A 176 -6.01 18.07 -2.59
C VAL A 176 -6.15 16.59 -2.21
N LEU A 177 -5.55 15.71 -3.01
CA LEU A 177 -5.59 14.28 -2.76
C LEU A 177 -4.24 13.80 -2.24
N GLY A 178 -4.25 13.02 -1.18
CA GLY A 178 -3.06 12.38 -0.63
C GLY A 178 -3.31 10.90 -0.39
N GLY A 179 -2.31 10.05 -0.68
CA GLY A 179 -2.48 8.63 -0.42
C GLY A 179 -1.21 7.82 -0.49
N PHE A 180 -1.30 6.57 -0.06
CA PHE A 180 -0.26 5.56 -0.21
C PHE A 180 -0.88 4.22 -0.62
N ASP A 181 -0.12 3.35 -1.26
CA ASP A 181 -0.55 2.02 -1.74
C ASP A 181 -1.84 2.10 -2.60
N TRP A 182 -2.94 1.40 -2.23
CA TRP A 182 -4.23 1.50 -2.95
C TRP A 182 -4.77 2.94 -2.94
N GLY A 183 -4.54 3.68 -1.86
CA GLY A 183 -4.94 5.06 -1.74
C GLY A 183 -4.20 5.97 -2.72
N ALA A 184 -2.88 5.79 -2.87
CA ALA A 184 -2.09 6.51 -3.87
C ALA A 184 -2.58 6.19 -5.29
N ARG A 185 -2.76 4.91 -5.61
CA ARG A 185 -3.32 4.48 -6.91
C ARG A 185 -4.69 5.10 -7.17
N THR A 186 -5.56 5.14 -6.16
CA THR A 186 -6.89 5.77 -6.25
C THR A 186 -6.76 7.27 -6.53
N ALA A 187 -5.89 7.98 -5.83
CA ALA A 187 -5.63 9.40 -6.02
C ALA A 187 -5.03 9.69 -7.42
N ASP A 188 -4.06 8.89 -7.86
CA ASP A 188 -3.48 8.96 -9.21
C ASP A 188 -4.54 8.82 -10.30
N ILE A 189 -5.46 7.86 -10.14
CA ILE A 189 -6.57 7.64 -11.09
C ILE A 189 -7.49 8.85 -11.14
N ILE A 190 -7.85 9.42 -9.98
CA ILE A 190 -8.71 10.61 -9.95
C ILE A 190 -8.00 11.77 -10.62
N ALA A 191 -6.73 12.00 -10.31
CA ALA A 191 -5.93 13.07 -10.91
C ALA A 191 -5.77 12.93 -12.43
N ALA A 192 -5.67 11.68 -12.93
CA ALA A 192 -5.53 11.40 -14.37
C ALA A 192 -6.87 11.40 -15.12
N ALA A 193 -7.93 10.84 -14.50
CA ALA A 193 -9.21 10.64 -15.17
C ALA A 193 -10.19 11.81 -14.95
N TRP A 194 -10.10 12.50 -13.82
CA TRP A 194 -10.93 13.64 -13.44
C TRP A 194 -10.07 14.80 -12.88
N PRO A 195 -9.14 15.37 -13.67
CA PRO A 195 -8.22 16.40 -13.18
C PRO A 195 -8.95 17.63 -12.62
N GLN A 196 -10.18 17.91 -13.07
CA GLN A 196 -11.00 18.98 -12.54
C GLN A 196 -11.46 18.72 -11.08
N ARG A 197 -11.38 17.48 -10.57
CA ARG A 197 -11.73 17.13 -9.18
C ARG A 197 -10.51 17.17 -8.25
N CYS A 198 -9.29 17.31 -8.79
CA CYS A 198 -8.04 17.28 -8.06
C CYS A 198 -7.33 18.62 -8.18
N ASN A 199 -7.12 19.32 -7.05
CA ASN A 199 -6.35 20.55 -7.00
C ASN A 199 -4.84 20.28 -7.09
N ALA A 200 -4.39 19.26 -6.36
CA ALA A 200 -3.01 18.82 -6.27
C ALA A 200 -2.95 17.40 -5.70
N LEU A 201 -1.83 16.71 -5.87
CA LEU A 201 -1.66 15.32 -5.54
C LEU A 201 -0.39 15.09 -4.70
N VAL A 202 -0.51 14.31 -3.60
CA VAL A 202 0.61 13.67 -2.93
C VAL A 202 0.46 12.16 -3.06
N SER A 203 1.41 11.50 -3.75
CA SER A 203 1.37 10.07 -4.01
C SER A 203 2.63 9.39 -3.45
N VAL A 204 2.45 8.50 -2.47
CA VAL A 204 3.56 7.68 -1.96
C VAL A 204 3.82 6.54 -2.95
N SER A 205 5.11 6.30 -3.25
CA SER A 205 5.60 5.35 -4.24
C SER A 205 5.25 5.69 -5.70
N GLY A 206 4.85 6.93 -5.95
CA GLY A 206 4.80 7.52 -7.27
C GLY A 206 3.56 7.19 -8.09
N TYR A 207 3.74 6.85 -9.38
CA TYR A 207 2.64 6.56 -10.31
C TYR A 207 2.24 5.09 -10.24
N LEU A 208 1.07 4.81 -9.66
CA LEU A 208 0.63 3.44 -9.36
C LEU A 208 -0.55 2.94 -10.23
N ILE A 209 -0.94 3.68 -11.27
CA ILE A 209 -1.95 3.20 -12.22
C ILE A 209 -1.38 2.01 -12.99
N GLY A 210 -2.02 0.86 -12.86
CA GLY A 210 -1.62 -0.38 -13.51
C GLY A 210 -2.52 -0.78 -14.68
N SER A 211 -2.16 -1.89 -15.33
CA SER A 211 -3.01 -2.56 -16.30
C SER A 211 -2.86 -4.07 -16.19
N GLN A 212 -3.93 -4.81 -16.49
CA GLN A 212 -3.88 -6.27 -16.53
C GLN A 212 -2.88 -6.78 -17.58
N GLU A 213 -2.73 -6.08 -18.70
CA GLU A 213 -1.77 -6.46 -19.73
C GLU A 213 -0.33 -6.35 -19.23
N ALA A 214 0.02 -5.26 -18.55
CA ALA A 214 1.34 -5.10 -17.95
C ALA A 214 1.61 -6.18 -16.88
N ASN A 215 0.61 -6.50 -16.06
CA ASN A 215 0.72 -7.51 -15.01
C ASN A 215 0.83 -8.96 -15.53
N ARG A 216 0.56 -9.22 -16.81
CA ARG A 216 0.81 -10.54 -17.43
C ARG A 216 2.28 -10.80 -17.72
N LYS A 217 3.11 -9.77 -17.73
CA LYS A 217 4.56 -9.91 -17.97
C LYS A 217 5.23 -10.33 -16.68
N PRO A 218 5.97 -11.46 -16.67
CA PRO A 218 6.66 -11.89 -15.47
C PRO A 218 7.76 -10.90 -15.10
N LEU A 219 7.93 -10.71 -13.79
CA LEU A 219 9.00 -9.90 -13.22
C LEU A 219 10.24 -10.76 -12.94
N ALA A 220 11.34 -10.12 -12.56
CA ALA A 220 12.50 -10.84 -12.04
C ALA A 220 12.14 -11.61 -10.75
N PRO A 221 12.73 -12.78 -10.46
CA PRO A 221 12.36 -13.64 -9.34
C PRO A 221 12.30 -12.94 -7.98
N LYS A 222 13.22 -12.01 -7.71
CA LYS A 222 13.22 -11.23 -6.46
C LYS A 222 12.00 -10.31 -6.34
N ALA A 223 11.55 -9.72 -7.46
CA ALA A 223 10.36 -8.89 -7.48
C ALA A 223 9.08 -9.73 -7.35
N GLU A 224 9.03 -10.91 -8.00
CA GLU A 224 7.92 -11.87 -7.81
C GLU A 224 7.82 -12.35 -6.36
N LEU A 225 8.96 -12.61 -5.72
CA LEU A 225 8.99 -12.97 -4.31
C LEU A 225 8.40 -11.87 -3.41
N ALA A 226 8.66 -10.61 -3.71
CA ALA A 226 8.09 -9.49 -2.97
C ALA A 226 6.57 -9.38 -3.17
N TRP A 227 6.05 -9.84 -4.32
CA TRP A 227 4.61 -9.90 -4.64
C TRP A 227 3.97 -11.26 -4.34
N TRP A 228 4.59 -12.14 -3.52
CA TRP A 228 4.15 -13.51 -3.25
C TRP A 228 2.67 -13.65 -2.92
N TYR A 229 2.11 -12.69 -2.20
CA TYR A 229 0.73 -12.72 -1.75
C TYR A 229 -0.29 -12.60 -2.90
N GLN A 230 0.07 -12.02 -4.06
CA GLN A 230 -0.80 -12.03 -5.23
C GLN A 230 -1.07 -13.46 -5.71
N PHE A 231 -0.03 -14.30 -5.74
CA PHE A 231 -0.14 -15.70 -6.14
C PHE A 231 -0.84 -16.54 -5.07
N TYR A 232 -0.66 -16.17 -3.80
CA TYR A 232 -1.42 -16.78 -2.72
C TYR A 232 -2.93 -16.53 -2.90
N PHE A 233 -3.35 -15.30 -3.13
CA PHE A 233 -4.74 -14.92 -3.38
C PHE A 233 -5.31 -15.46 -4.70
N ALA A 234 -4.48 -15.84 -5.66
CA ALA A 234 -4.91 -16.43 -6.92
C ALA A 234 -5.64 -17.77 -6.73
N THR A 235 -5.31 -18.49 -5.63
CA THR A 235 -5.86 -19.81 -5.33
C THR A 235 -7.02 -19.75 -4.34
N GLU A 236 -7.91 -20.77 -4.36
CA GLU A 236 -8.97 -20.92 -3.35
C GLU A 236 -8.37 -21.19 -1.96
N ARG A 237 -7.28 -21.96 -1.90
CA ARG A 237 -6.53 -22.18 -0.65
C ARG A 237 -6.05 -20.87 -0.05
N GLY A 238 -5.51 -19.96 -0.88
CA GLY A 238 -5.02 -18.66 -0.43
C GLY A 238 -6.13 -17.74 0.05
N ALA A 239 -7.26 -17.70 -0.65
CA ALA A 239 -8.44 -16.96 -0.23
C ALA A 239 -8.98 -17.46 1.13
N ALA A 240 -9.11 -18.78 1.31
CA ALA A 240 -9.53 -19.40 2.57
C ALA A 240 -8.52 -19.13 3.69
N GLY A 241 -7.22 -19.26 3.41
CA GLY A 241 -6.15 -18.98 4.37
C GLY A 241 -6.13 -17.54 4.85
N TYR A 242 -6.37 -16.58 3.95
CA TYR A 242 -6.50 -15.16 4.32
C TYR A 242 -7.75 -14.90 5.18
N ALA A 243 -8.88 -15.48 4.82
CA ALA A 243 -10.11 -15.37 5.61
C ALA A 243 -9.92 -15.90 7.05
N GLN A 244 -9.20 -17.01 7.20
CA GLN A 244 -8.95 -17.66 8.48
C GLN A 244 -7.90 -16.92 9.34
N ASN A 245 -6.79 -16.45 8.71
CA ASN A 245 -5.62 -15.94 9.42
C ASN A 245 -5.36 -14.47 9.07
N ARG A 246 -6.40 -13.69 8.88
CA ARG A 246 -6.34 -12.33 8.34
C ARG A 246 -5.45 -11.40 9.16
N ASP A 247 -5.57 -11.41 10.49
CA ASP A 247 -4.82 -10.51 11.36
C ASP A 247 -3.32 -10.85 11.33
N ASP A 248 -2.95 -12.14 11.43
CA ASP A 248 -1.54 -12.57 11.34
C ASP A 248 -0.95 -12.29 9.96
N PHE A 249 -1.75 -12.51 8.90
CA PHE A 249 -1.35 -12.22 7.53
C PHE A 249 -1.05 -10.73 7.33
N ASN A 250 -1.95 -9.87 7.77
CA ASN A 250 -1.81 -8.42 7.62
C ASN A 250 -0.66 -7.88 8.47
N ARG A 251 -0.45 -8.42 9.67
CA ARG A 251 0.71 -8.08 10.51
C ARG A 251 2.02 -8.46 9.83
N LEU A 252 2.08 -9.65 9.22
CA LEU A 252 3.25 -10.06 8.44
C LEU A 252 3.53 -9.10 7.27
N ILE A 253 2.49 -8.67 6.56
CA ILE A 253 2.66 -7.67 5.49
C ILE A 253 3.21 -6.36 6.04
N TRP A 254 2.72 -5.85 7.18
CA TRP A 254 3.28 -4.65 7.80
C TRP A 254 4.78 -4.79 8.10
N GLN A 255 5.17 -5.92 8.69
CA GLN A 255 6.58 -6.20 9.04
C GLN A 255 7.48 -6.28 7.79
N LEU A 256 6.98 -6.87 6.70
CA LEU A 256 7.73 -6.98 5.44
C LEU A 256 7.78 -5.65 4.69
N ALA A 257 6.70 -4.88 4.71
CA ALA A 257 6.60 -3.61 3.99
C ALA A 257 7.29 -2.45 4.72
N SER A 258 7.37 -2.50 6.07
CA SER A 258 8.02 -1.49 6.89
C SER A 258 9.01 -2.15 7.87
N PRO A 259 10.12 -2.72 7.37
CA PRO A 259 10.99 -3.61 8.15
C PRO A 259 11.76 -2.90 9.27
N LYS A 260 11.82 -1.58 9.26
CA LYS A 260 12.46 -0.77 10.31
C LYS A 260 11.46 -0.09 11.24
N TRP A 261 10.17 -0.19 10.94
CA TRP A 261 9.14 0.40 11.78
C TRP A 261 8.80 -0.49 12.97
N SER A 262 8.97 0.05 14.17
CA SER A 262 8.57 -0.62 15.41
C SER A 262 7.17 -0.14 15.80
N PHE A 263 6.15 -0.92 15.47
CA PHE A 263 4.78 -0.68 15.90
C PHE A 263 4.39 -1.66 17.03
N ASP A 264 3.60 -1.20 17.98
CA ASP A 264 3.09 -2.03 19.05
C ASP A 264 1.78 -2.77 18.67
N ASP A 265 1.36 -3.66 19.57
CA ASP A 265 0.14 -4.45 19.36
C ASP A 265 -1.12 -3.59 19.36
N GLU A 266 -1.15 -2.50 20.09
CA GLU A 266 -2.29 -1.58 20.13
C GLU A 266 -2.44 -0.83 18.81
N THR A 267 -1.35 -0.34 18.24
CA THR A 267 -1.33 0.31 16.94
C THR A 267 -1.85 -0.63 15.83
N PHE A 268 -1.38 -1.89 15.82
CA PHE A 268 -1.89 -2.87 14.86
C PHE A 268 -3.36 -3.21 15.11
N ALA A 269 -3.74 -3.50 16.35
CA ALA A 269 -5.10 -3.90 16.71
C ALA A 269 -6.15 -2.84 16.34
N ARG A 270 -5.78 -1.57 16.43
CA ARG A 270 -6.62 -0.42 16.05
C ARG A 270 -6.99 -0.49 14.55
N SER A 271 -6.01 -0.67 13.70
CA SER A 271 -6.24 -0.85 12.26
C SER A 271 -6.89 -2.21 11.93
N ALA A 272 -6.52 -3.28 12.64
CA ALA A 272 -7.07 -4.61 12.43
C ALA A 272 -8.58 -4.69 12.67
N ALA A 273 -9.13 -3.81 13.52
CA ALA A 273 -10.58 -3.69 13.71
C ALA A 273 -11.32 -3.38 12.39
N SER A 274 -10.70 -2.61 11.49
CA SER A 274 -11.30 -2.26 10.20
C SER A 274 -11.34 -3.43 9.21
N PHE A 275 -10.44 -4.41 9.34
CA PHE A 275 -10.38 -5.60 8.50
C PHE A 275 -11.50 -6.61 8.81
N ARG A 276 -12.23 -6.42 9.94
CA ARG A 276 -13.42 -7.22 10.28
C ARG A 276 -14.67 -6.84 9.51
N ASN A 277 -14.55 -5.86 8.62
CA ASN A 277 -15.60 -5.57 7.64
C ASN A 277 -15.97 -6.85 6.88
N PRO A 278 -17.28 -7.21 6.77
CA PRO A 278 -17.72 -8.48 6.18
C PRO A 278 -17.29 -8.63 4.71
N ASP A 279 -17.09 -7.53 4.00
CA ASP A 279 -16.73 -7.53 2.58
C ASP A 279 -15.19 -7.50 2.36
N HIS A 280 -14.39 -7.36 3.43
CA HIS A 280 -12.94 -7.12 3.34
C HIS A 280 -12.22 -8.19 2.54
N VAL A 281 -12.40 -9.46 2.90
CA VAL A 281 -11.72 -10.60 2.26
C VAL A 281 -12.08 -10.66 0.77
N ALA A 282 -13.36 -10.53 0.45
CA ALA A 282 -13.84 -10.59 -0.94
C ALA A 282 -13.22 -9.47 -1.79
N ILE A 283 -13.18 -8.23 -1.28
CA ILE A 283 -12.60 -7.08 -1.97
C ILE A 283 -11.10 -7.25 -2.18
N VAL A 284 -10.37 -7.67 -1.14
CA VAL A 284 -8.91 -7.87 -1.21
C VAL A 284 -8.55 -8.95 -2.21
N VAL A 285 -9.18 -10.12 -2.09
CA VAL A 285 -8.93 -11.25 -3.01
C VAL A 285 -9.29 -10.88 -4.44
N HIS A 286 -10.44 -10.19 -4.63
CA HIS A 286 -10.84 -9.73 -5.96
C HIS A 286 -9.82 -8.75 -6.57
N ASN A 287 -9.30 -7.76 -5.81
CA ASN A 287 -8.32 -6.80 -6.32
C ASN A 287 -7.08 -7.51 -6.90
N TYR A 288 -6.53 -8.48 -6.17
CA TYR A 288 -5.32 -9.16 -6.61
C TYR A 288 -5.59 -10.17 -7.74
N ARG A 289 -6.72 -10.90 -7.69
CA ARG A 289 -7.16 -11.75 -8.82
C ARG A 289 -7.42 -10.94 -10.08
N TRP A 290 -8.10 -9.79 -9.97
CA TRP A 290 -8.33 -8.90 -11.11
C TRP A 290 -7.02 -8.39 -11.72
N ARG A 291 -6.06 -7.98 -10.91
CA ARG A 291 -4.73 -7.56 -11.39
C ARG A 291 -4.04 -8.64 -12.21
N LEU A 292 -4.18 -9.90 -11.83
CA LEU A 292 -3.62 -11.05 -12.54
C LEU A 292 -4.49 -11.54 -13.71
N GLY A 293 -5.64 -10.92 -13.96
CA GLY A 293 -6.58 -11.34 -14.99
C GLY A 293 -7.37 -12.60 -14.64
N LEU A 294 -7.43 -12.97 -13.35
CA LEU A 294 -8.13 -14.15 -12.84
C LEU A 294 -9.55 -13.85 -12.32
N ALA A 295 -9.94 -12.58 -12.26
CA ALA A 295 -11.29 -12.15 -11.94
C ALA A 295 -11.75 -11.07 -12.92
N GLN A 296 -13.04 -11.07 -13.21
CA GLN A 296 -13.66 -10.07 -14.10
C GLN A 296 -13.93 -8.78 -13.31
N GLY A 297 -13.75 -7.63 -13.94
CA GLY A 297 -14.25 -6.35 -13.43
C GLY A 297 -15.72 -6.15 -13.76
N GLU A 298 -16.28 -5.02 -13.34
CA GLU A 298 -17.63 -4.61 -13.74
C GLU A 298 -17.59 -3.93 -15.12
N PRO A 299 -18.39 -4.37 -16.10
CA PRO A 299 -18.37 -3.83 -17.47
C PRO A 299 -18.57 -2.31 -17.57
N ARG A 300 -19.28 -1.70 -16.62
CA ARG A 300 -19.47 -0.23 -16.57
C ARG A 300 -18.16 0.55 -16.42
N TYR A 301 -17.07 -0.10 -15.99
CA TYR A 301 -15.76 0.51 -15.83
C TYR A 301 -14.77 0.15 -16.96
N ASP A 302 -15.15 -0.70 -17.92
CA ASP A 302 -14.24 -1.15 -18.99
C ASP A 302 -13.64 0.01 -19.80
N ALA A 303 -14.45 1.03 -20.11
CA ALA A 303 -13.97 2.22 -20.83
C ALA A 303 -12.93 3.00 -20.00
N LEU A 304 -13.13 3.11 -18.68
CA LEU A 304 -12.17 3.74 -17.79
C LEU A 304 -10.91 2.89 -17.65
N GLU A 305 -11.02 1.59 -17.42
CA GLU A 305 -9.87 0.67 -17.34
C GLU A 305 -9.03 0.68 -18.62
N LYS A 306 -9.69 0.72 -19.80
CA LYS A 306 -8.98 0.86 -21.08
C LYS A 306 -8.20 2.18 -21.17
N ARG A 307 -8.78 3.28 -20.69
CA ARG A 307 -8.09 4.58 -20.60
C ARG A 307 -6.90 4.51 -19.63
N LEU A 308 -7.06 3.88 -18.47
CA LEU A 308 -6.01 3.72 -17.46
C LEU A 308 -4.89 2.82 -17.95
N ALA A 309 -5.20 1.76 -18.70
CA ALA A 309 -4.21 0.86 -19.30
C ALA A 309 -3.25 1.55 -20.27
N ALA A 310 -3.66 2.68 -20.87
CA ALA A 310 -2.79 3.53 -21.68
C ALA A 310 -1.80 4.37 -20.82
N ALA A 311 -1.84 4.23 -19.49
CA ALA A 311 -1.01 4.95 -18.52
C ALA A 311 -1.05 6.47 -18.75
N PRO A 312 -2.22 7.12 -18.60
CA PRO A 312 -2.42 8.54 -18.88
C PRO A 312 -1.52 9.42 -17.99
N ALA A 313 -1.14 10.58 -18.52
CA ALA A 313 -0.38 11.55 -17.76
C ALA A 313 -1.25 12.23 -16.68
N ILE A 314 -0.60 12.64 -15.59
CA ILE A 314 -1.19 13.45 -14.51
C ILE A 314 -0.69 14.88 -14.68
N SER A 315 -1.60 15.83 -14.89
CA SER A 315 -1.27 17.22 -15.18
C SER A 315 -1.42 18.16 -13.99
N VAL A 316 -1.99 17.71 -12.89
CA VAL A 316 -2.12 18.52 -11.66
C VAL A 316 -0.77 18.63 -10.94
N PRO A 317 -0.55 19.69 -10.13
CA PRO A 317 0.64 19.78 -9.30
C PRO A 317 0.79 18.53 -8.43
N THR A 318 1.98 17.90 -8.42
CA THR A 318 2.18 16.62 -7.75
C THR A 318 3.51 16.60 -6.98
N ILE A 319 3.46 16.06 -5.77
CA ILE A 319 4.64 15.61 -5.02
C ILE A 319 4.55 14.11 -4.81
N THR A 320 5.59 13.38 -5.23
CA THR A 320 5.72 11.96 -4.89
C THR A 320 6.68 11.79 -3.72
N LEU A 321 6.37 10.86 -2.82
CA LEU A 321 7.18 10.54 -1.65
C LEU A 321 7.62 9.09 -1.70
N GLU A 322 8.82 8.81 -1.19
CA GLU A 322 9.29 7.45 -0.95
C GLU A 322 10.02 7.37 0.39
N GLY A 323 9.82 6.27 1.13
CA GLY A 323 10.55 5.99 2.36
C GLY A 323 11.84 5.22 2.07
N ASP A 324 12.94 5.59 2.72
CA ASP A 324 14.27 4.99 2.51
C ASP A 324 14.37 3.52 2.97
N ALA A 325 13.33 3.00 3.62
CA ALA A 325 13.23 1.61 4.07
C ALA A 325 11.92 0.93 3.62
N ASN A 326 11.28 1.42 2.54
CA ASN A 326 10.08 0.79 1.99
C ASN A 326 10.41 -0.62 1.48
N GLY A 327 9.88 -1.63 2.17
CA GLY A 327 10.03 -3.05 1.80
C GLY A 327 8.98 -3.56 0.82
N ALA A 328 7.92 -2.78 0.55
CA ALA A 328 6.91 -3.13 -0.43
C ALA A 328 7.42 -2.89 -1.86
N PRO A 329 6.98 -3.68 -2.84
CA PRO A 329 7.35 -3.44 -4.24
C PRO A 329 6.83 -2.09 -4.73
N HIS A 330 7.71 -1.26 -5.24
CA HIS A 330 7.40 0.06 -5.80
C HIS A 330 8.27 0.35 -7.03
N PRO A 331 7.80 1.20 -7.96
CA PRO A 331 8.60 1.61 -9.10
C PRO A 331 9.64 2.67 -8.72
N GLU A 332 10.80 2.63 -9.36
CA GLU A 332 11.82 3.67 -9.22
C GLU A 332 11.33 5.02 -9.78
N PRO A 333 11.69 6.17 -9.17
CA PRO A 333 11.26 7.50 -9.61
C PRO A 333 11.54 7.78 -11.09
N ALA A 334 12.69 7.34 -11.61
CA ALA A 334 13.04 7.49 -13.02
C ALA A 334 12.07 6.78 -14.00
N ALA A 335 11.38 5.73 -13.55
CA ALA A 335 10.43 5.00 -14.39
C ALA A 335 9.12 5.76 -14.59
N TYR A 336 8.73 6.63 -13.66
CA TYR A 336 7.41 7.26 -13.68
C TYR A 336 7.43 8.80 -13.71
N ALA A 337 8.54 9.48 -13.41
CA ALA A 337 8.58 10.94 -13.31
C ALA A 337 7.97 11.66 -14.51
N ARG A 338 8.21 11.15 -15.74
CA ARG A 338 7.65 11.71 -16.98
C ARG A 338 6.12 11.57 -17.13
N LYS A 339 5.47 10.81 -16.24
CA LYS A 339 4.01 10.70 -16.20
C LYS A 339 3.34 11.91 -15.55
N PHE A 340 4.10 12.67 -14.78
CA PHE A 340 3.64 13.92 -14.17
C PHE A 340 4.04 15.09 -15.07
N THR A 341 3.08 15.68 -15.77
CA THR A 341 3.30 16.74 -16.76
C THR A 341 3.04 18.16 -16.22
N GLY A 342 2.46 18.27 -15.03
CA GLY A 342 2.33 19.52 -14.28
C GLY A 342 3.60 19.85 -13.49
N LYS A 343 3.48 20.76 -12.51
CA LYS A 343 4.55 20.99 -11.54
C LYS A 343 4.79 19.72 -10.74
N TYR A 344 6.00 19.19 -10.77
CA TYR A 344 6.34 17.90 -10.19
C TYR A 344 7.58 17.97 -9.32
N LEU A 345 7.51 17.38 -8.13
CA LEU A 345 8.62 17.18 -7.21
C LEU A 345 8.63 15.73 -6.73
N HIS A 346 9.81 15.20 -6.43
CA HIS A 346 9.99 13.94 -5.74
C HIS A 346 10.80 14.15 -4.46
N ARG A 347 10.50 13.38 -3.40
CA ARG A 347 11.22 13.42 -2.14
C ARG A 347 11.42 12.02 -1.58
N ASP A 348 12.66 11.71 -1.23
CA ASP A 348 13.00 10.58 -0.39
C ASP A 348 12.94 11.01 1.08
N ILE A 349 12.24 10.24 1.91
CA ILE A 349 12.09 10.49 3.34
C ILE A 349 13.01 9.53 4.08
N ALA A 350 14.09 10.08 4.63
CA ALA A 350 15.10 9.34 5.36
C ALA A 350 14.69 9.09 6.82
N GLY A 351 15.33 8.10 7.44
CA GLY A 351 15.12 7.76 8.86
C GLY A 351 14.62 6.35 9.10
N GLY A 352 14.67 5.50 8.09
CA GLY A 352 14.17 4.13 8.17
C GLY A 352 12.66 4.03 7.93
N ILE A 353 12.12 4.98 7.16
CA ILE A 353 10.69 5.08 6.87
C ILE A 353 10.30 4.00 5.85
N GLY A 354 9.30 3.23 6.20
CA GLY A 354 8.78 2.14 5.37
C GLY A 354 7.58 2.54 4.53
N HIS A 355 6.73 1.54 4.28
CA HIS A 355 5.60 1.64 3.36
C HIS A 355 4.45 2.51 3.87
N ASN A 356 4.16 2.45 5.18
CA ASN A 356 3.10 3.26 5.80
C ASN A 356 3.62 4.68 6.14
N LEU A 357 4.20 5.33 5.14
CA LEU A 357 4.87 6.62 5.29
C LEU A 357 4.03 7.68 6.02
N PRO A 358 2.70 7.80 5.80
CA PRO A 358 1.90 8.78 6.55
C PRO A 358 1.89 8.55 8.06
N GLN A 359 1.96 7.30 8.52
CA GLN A 359 2.00 6.96 9.95
C GLN A 359 3.43 6.96 10.49
N GLU A 360 4.41 6.57 9.68
CA GLU A 360 5.82 6.52 10.06
C GLU A 360 6.50 7.90 10.07
N ALA A 361 6.04 8.82 9.20
CA ALA A 361 6.57 10.18 9.05
C ALA A 361 5.45 11.21 8.82
N PRO A 362 4.51 11.40 9.79
CA PRO A 362 3.31 12.20 9.60
C PRO A 362 3.60 13.66 9.26
N ASN A 363 4.63 14.27 9.85
CA ASN A 363 5.04 15.63 9.53
C ASN A 363 5.51 15.76 8.07
N ALA A 364 6.31 14.82 7.58
CA ALA A 364 6.80 14.87 6.20
C ALA A 364 5.66 14.74 5.18
N PHE A 365 4.66 13.90 5.49
CA PHE A 365 3.49 13.75 4.65
C PHE A 365 2.60 15.01 4.68
N ALA A 366 2.33 15.56 5.87
CA ALA A 366 1.56 16.80 6.03
C ALA A 366 2.24 17.98 5.32
N ASP A 367 3.56 18.13 5.47
CA ASP A 367 4.34 19.17 4.79
C ASP A 367 4.26 19.04 3.26
N ALA A 368 4.25 17.83 2.72
CA ALA A 368 4.07 17.61 1.30
C ALA A 368 2.68 18.06 0.81
N ILE A 369 1.61 17.77 1.56
CA ILE A 369 0.25 18.24 1.27
C ILE A 369 0.21 19.79 1.30
N LEU A 370 0.77 20.41 2.33
CA LEU A 370 0.78 21.88 2.47
C LEU A 370 1.60 22.54 1.37
N GLN A 371 2.70 21.92 0.93
CA GLN A 371 3.52 22.46 -0.15
C GLN A 371 2.84 22.30 -1.50
N VAL A 372 2.32 21.10 -1.83
CA VAL A 372 1.73 20.85 -3.15
C VAL A 372 0.49 21.72 -3.39
N ALA A 373 -0.25 22.04 -2.34
CA ALA A 373 -1.41 22.94 -2.40
C ALA A 373 -1.08 24.38 -2.80
N ARG A 374 0.21 24.76 -2.73
CA ARG A 374 0.72 26.11 -3.09
C ARG A 374 1.44 26.15 -4.45
N LEU A 375 1.64 25.00 -5.09
CA LEU A 375 2.27 24.89 -6.41
C LEU A 375 1.32 25.30 -7.52
#